data_b4d2666dafc2bbc173abdb284252527d
#
_entry.id   b4d2666dafc2bbc173abdb284252527d
#
_cell.length_a   1.000
_cell.length_b   1.000
_cell.length_c   1.000
_cell.angle_alpha   90.00
_cell.angle_beta   90.00
_cell.angle_gamma   90.00
#
_symmetry.space_group_name_H-M   'P 1'
#
loop_
_entity.id
_entity.type
_entity.pdbx_description
1 polymer ?
#
loop_
_entity_poly.entity_id
_entity_poly.type
_entity_poly.pdbx_seq_one_letter_code
_entity_poly.pdbx_strand_id
1 'polypeptide(L)'
;MSGRFGRGLRRIMVPVLLFLVVFACVMGVAYFLEINKVDPTKIYVDGNTHYTNQEIADIVMSGPLGDNSFILALKYKNRKITDVPFVDAITVEVVASDSIRIRVFEKALAGYVKYLDRYIYFDKDGTVVESSDVLTKGIPQVTGLSFSGIQVGKPLTSDDTDIFARTLDLTKLLGKYELAADRIHFHGNGEVTVYFGNVRVDLGRDEEGIEDKVMLLGTFLERVGGMSGVLNMEEYSKEGLYVFTPDMDD
;
A
#
# COMPACT_ATOMS: atom_id res chain seq x y z
N MET A 1 23.34 -66.43 -38.93
CA MET A 1 21.89 -66.05 -38.81
C MET A 1 21.54 -65.24 -37.55
N SER A 2 22.47 -64.52 -36.89
CA SER A 2 22.21 -63.84 -35.60
C SER A 2 21.94 -62.33 -35.65
N GLY A 3 22.00 -61.70 -36.82
CA GLY A 3 21.91 -60.21 -36.90
C GLY A 3 20.53 -59.64 -37.22
N ARG A 4 19.52 -60.42 -37.53
CA ARG A 4 18.18 -59.98 -37.87
C ARG A 4 17.22 -59.90 -36.67
N PHE A 5 17.39 -60.76 -35.67
CA PHE A 5 16.55 -60.80 -34.46
C PHE A 5 16.79 -59.59 -33.53
N GLY A 6 18.01 -59.12 -33.41
CA GLY A 6 18.36 -57.97 -32.56
C GLY A 6 17.82 -56.61 -33.08
N ARG A 7 17.68 -56.45 -34.41
CA ARG A 7 17.13 -55.21 -35.01
C ARG A 7 15.62 -55.09 -34.89
N GLY A 8 14.89 -56.22 -34.93
CA GLY A 8 13.43 -56.19 -34.69
C GLY A 8 13.08 -55.89 -33.24
N LEU A 9 13.78 -56.53 -32.30
CA LEU A 9 13.57 -56.30 -30.86
C LEU A 9 13.90 -54.86 -30.45
N ARG A 10 14.99 -54.30 -30.97
CA ARG A 10 15.37 -52.89 -30.74
C ARG A 10 14.40 -51.87 -31.28
N ARG A 11 13.68 -52.16 -32.39
CA ARG A 11 12.65 -51.31 -32.97
C ARG A 11 11.39 -51.22 -32.11
N ILE A 12 11.09 -52.22 -31.29
CA ILE A 12 9.95 -52.24 -30.36
C ILE A 12 10.38 -51.74 -28.97
N MET A 13 11.58 -52.14 -28.52
CA MET A 13 12.08 -51.73 -27.18
C MET A 13 12.30 -50.22 -27.06
N VAL A 14 12.84 -49.55 -28.10
CA VAL A 14 13.09 -48.11 -28.03
C VAL A 14 11.84 -47.28 -27.83
N PRO A 15 10.73 -47.47 -28.63
CA PRO A 15 9.50 -46.70 -28.39
C PRO A 15 8.83 -47.03 -27.05
N VAL A 16 8.92 -48.31 -26.60
CA VAL A 16 8.38 -48.72 -25.29
C VAL A 16 9.15 -48.05 -24.17
N LEU A 17 10.48 -48.03 -24.24
CA LEU A 17 11.33 -47.36 -23.25
C LEU A 17 11.06 -45.82 -23.24
N LEU A 18 10.93 -45.19 -24.42
CA LEU A 18 10.57 -43.80 -24.55
C LEU A 18 9.20 -43.51 -23.91
N PHE A 19 8.19 -44.36 -24.18
CA PHE A 19 6.87 -44.24 -23.57
C PHE A 19 6.94 -44.34 -22.03
N LEU A 20 7.70 -45.32 -21.50
CA LEU A 20 7.88 -45.45 -20.06
C LEU A 20 8.58 -44.23 -19.42
N VAL A 21 9.55 -43.68 -20.09
CA VAL A 21 10.24 -42.45 -19.62
C VAL A 21 9.27 -41.27 -19.61
N VAL A 22 8.53 -41.04 -20.71
CA VAL A 22 7.53 -39.97 -20.79
C VAL A 22 6.43 -40.19 -19.74
N PHE A 23 5.94 -41.41 -19.57
CA PHE A 23 4.96 -41.72 -18.54
C PHE A 23 5.49 -41.46 -17.14
N ALA A 24 6.72 -41.84 -16.82
CA ALA A 24 7.36 -41.58 -15.54
C ALA A 24 7.55 -40.07 -15.30
N CYS A 25 7.90 -39.29 -16.33
CA CYS A 25 7.98 -37.83 -16.25
C CYS A 25 6.61 -37.21 -15.97
N VAL A 26 5.56 -37.64 -16.66
CA VAL A 26 4.18 -37.11 -16.44
C VAL A 26 3.73 -37.41 -15.02
N MET A 27 3.93 -38.64 -14.56
CA MET A 27 3.60 -39.06 -13.19
C MET A 27 4.42 -38.26 -12.15
N GLY A 28 5.70 -38.03 -12.43
CA GLY A 28 6.58 -37.22 -11.57
C GLY A 28 6.11 -35.76 -11.46
N VAL A 29 5.70 -35.16 -12.57
CA VAL A 29 5.12 -33.80 -12.59
C VAL A 29 3.80 -33.77 -11.83
N ALA A 30 2.90 -34.72 -12.08
CA ALA A 30 1.62 -34.80 -11.37
C ALA A 30 1.82 -34.93 -9.86
N TYR A 31 2.73 -35.81 -9.44
CA TYR A 31 3.09 -35.96 -8.02
C TYR A 31 3.69 -34.68 -7.43
N PHE A 32 4.60 -34.01 -8.17
CA PHE A 32 5.18 -32.74 -7.74
C PHE A 32 4.11 -31.65 -7.55
N LEU A 33 3.15 -31.55 -8.47
CA LEU A 33 2.07 -30.57 -8.35
C LEU A 33 1.18 -30.86 -7.13
N GLU A 34 0.86 -32.12 -6.88
CA GLU A 34 -0.01 -32.50 -5.75
C GLU A 34 0.68 -32.30 -4.39
N ILE A 35 1.96 -32.64 -4.25
CA ILE A 35 2.68 -32.51 -2.96
C ILE A 35 2.95 -31.05 -2.58
N ASN A 36 2.98 -30.13 -3.55
CA ASN A 36 3.17 -28.69 -3.34
C ASN A 36 1.86 -27.90 -3.40
N LYS A 37 0.73 -28.56 -3.27
CA LYS A 37 -0.56 -27.89 -3.24
C LYS A 37 -0.78 -27.19 -1.92
N VAL A 38 -1.06 -25.87 -1.98
CA VAL A 38 -1.27 -25.01 -0.81
C VAL A 38 -2.58 -25.37 -0.12
N ASP A 39 -2.52 -25.57 1.18
CA ASP A 39 -3.68 -25.67 2.05
C ASP A 39 -4.24 -24.25 2.32
N PRO A 40 -5.50 -23.94 1.98
CA PRO A 40 -6.09 -22.63 2.21
C PRO A 40 -6.04 -22.17 3.69
N THR A 41 -5.94 -23.10 4.63
CA THR A 41 -5.84 -22.78 6.07
C THR A 41 -4.41 -22.44 6.53
N LYS A 42 -3.42 -22.65 5.66
CA LYS A 42 -1.98 -22.45 5.95
C LYS A 42 -1.38 -21.33 5.11
N ILE A 43 -2.16 -20.31 4.82
CA ILE A 43 -1.73 -19.10 4.13
C ILE A 43 -1.54 -18.00 5.18
N TYR A 44 -0.32 -17.50 5.32
CA TYR A 44 0.01 -16.39 6.21
C TYR A 44 0.21 -15.14 5.36
N VAL A 45 -0.48 -14.05 5.71
CA VAL A 45 -0.39 -12.76 5.00
C VAL A 45 0.06 -11.69 5.99
N ASP A 46 1.12 -10.96 5.62
CA ASP A 46 1.71 -9.91 6.43
C ASP A 46 1.89 -8.63 5.59
N GLY A 47 1.73 -7.45 6.22
CA GLY A 47 2.03 -6.14 5.62
C GLY A 47 0.89 -5.52 4.82
N ASN A 48 -0.30 -6.13 4.80
CA ASN A 48 -1.50 -5.59 4.18
C ASN A 48 -2.27 -4.69 5.16
N THR A 49 -2.61 -3.49 4.73
CA THR A 49 -3.44 -2.52 5.47
C THR A 49 -4.75 -2.23 4.73
N HIS A 50 -4.68 -2.12 3.39
CA HIS A 50 -5.82 -1.78 2.54
C HIS A 50 -6.65 -2.99 2.12
N TYR A 51 -6.07 -4.18 2.15
CA TYR A 51 -6.72 -5.43 1.75
C TYR A 51 -6.82 -6.39 2.93
N THR A 52 -7.85 -7.21 2.94
CA THR A 52 -7.95 -8.35 3.86
C THR A 52 -6.98 -9.46 3.46
N ASN A 53 -6.63 -10.34 4.40
CA ASN A 53 -5.79 -11.51 4.12
C ASN A 53 -6.36 -12.39 3.02
N GLN A 54 -7.70 -12.53 2.98
CA GLN A 54 -8.38 -13.33 1.96
C GLN A 54 -8.27 -12.71 0.57
N GLU A 55 -8.48 -11.39 0.44
CA GLU A 55 -8.34 -10.70 -0.84
C GLU A 55 -6.91 -10.81 -1.41
N ILE A 56 -5.90 -10.67 -0.55
CA ILE A 56 -4.50 -10.86 -0.96
C ILE A 56 -4.24 -12.31 -1.39
N ALA A 57 -4.75 -13.29 -0.64
CA ALA A 57 -4.63 -14.70 -1.01
C ALA A 57 -5.29 -14.98 -2.37
N ASP A 58 -6.49 -14.46 -2.61
CA ASP A 58 -7.20 -14.61 -3.88
C ASP A 58 -6.43 -13.96 -5.05
N ILE A 59 -5.86 -12.79 -4.86
CA ILE A 59 -5.02 -12.11 -5.86
C ILE A 59 -3.79 -12.96 -6.19
N VAL A 60 -3.07 -13.42 -5.18
CA VAL A 60 -1.81 -14.17 -5.34
C VAL A 60 -2.06 -15.53 -5.98
N MET A 61 -3.11 -16.22 -5.54
CA MET A 61 -3.47 -17.56 -6.02
C MET A 61 -4.23 -17.55 -7.35
N SER A 62 -4.48 -16.38 -7.92
CA SER A 62 -5.17 -16.26 -9.20
C SER A 62 -4.37 -16.88 -10.35
N GLY A 63 -5.11 -17.53 -11.30
CA GLY A 63 -4.55 -18.08 -12.53
C GLY A 63 -4.11 -19.54 -12.44
N PRO A 64 -3.56 -20.10 -13.53
CA PRO A 64 -3.16 -21.50 -13.62
C PRO A 64 -2.07 -21.85 -12.61
N LEU A 65 -2.22 -22.98 -11.92
CA LEU A 65 -1.29 -23.44 -10.87
C LEU A 65 -1.11 -22.44 -9.71
N GLY A 66 -2.09 -21.58 -9.50
CA GLY A 66 -2.11 -20.62 -8.41
C GLY A 66 -2.24 -21.23 -7.02
N ASP A 67 -2.50 -22.53 -6.93
CA ASP A 67 -2.52 -23.33 -5.71
C ASP A 67 -1.21 -24.08 -5.42
N ASN A 68 -0.15 -23.87 -6.22
CA ASN A 68 1.12 -24.55 -6.02
C ASN A 68 2.16 -23.64 -5.35
N SER A 69 2.61 -24.00 -4.14
CA SER A 69 3.52 -23.20 -3.30
C SER A 69 4.83 -22.83 -4.00
N PHE A 70 5.43 -23.78 -4.71
CA PHE A 70 6.70 -23.58 -5.40
C PHE A 70 6.56 -22.64 -6.60
N ILE A 71 5.48 -22.83 -7.38
CA ILE A 71 5.19 -21.98 -8.55
C ILE A 71 4.86 -20.57 -8.11
N LEU A 72 4.09 -20.39 -7.03
CA LEU A 72 3.81 -19.07 -6.46
C LEU A 72 5.07 -18.36 -6.01
N ALA A 73 5.94 -19.02 -5.27
CA ALA A 73 7.21 -18.44 -4.85
C ALA A 73 8.08 -18.00 -6.03
N LEU A 74 8.11 -18.78 -7.11
CA LEU A 74 8.85 -18.43 -8.33
C LEU A 74 8.19 -17.27 -9.08
N LYS A 75 6.86 -17.27 -9.18
CA LYS A 75 6.04 -16.22 -9.86
C LYS A 75 6.22 -14.86 -9.21
N TYR A 76 6.28 -14.82 -7.87
CA TYR A 76 6.36 -13.58 -7.09
C TYR A 76 7.76 -13.24 -6.56
N LYS A 77 8.79 -13.96 -7.01
CA LYS A 77 10.17 -13.62 -6.67
C LYS A 77 10.59 -12.31 -7.36
N ASN A 78 10.82 -11.26 -6.56
CA ASN A 78 11.28 -9.93 -7.03
C ASN A 78 10.32 -9.27 -8.08
N ARG A 79 9.03 -9.56 -8.01
CA ARG A 79 8.06 -9.00 -8.94
C ARG A 79 7.40 -7.76 -8.34
N LYS A 80 7.55 -6.60 -9.02
CA LYS A 80 6.70 -5.44 -8.78
C LYS A 80 5.29 -5.73 -9.27
N ILE A 81 4.29 -5.30 -8.50
CA ILE A 81 2.87 -5.44 -8.83
C ILE A 81 2.37 -4.06 -9.23
N THR A 82 1.93 -3.92 -10.47
CA THR A 82 1.39 -2.65 -11.00
C THR A 82 -0.13 -2.67 -11.13
N ASP A 83 -0.72 -3.86 -11.10
CA ASP A 83 -2.12 -4.08 -11.46
C ASP A 83 -3.04 -4.15 -10.22
N VAL A 84 -2.46 -4.10 -9.01
CA VAL A 84 -3.21 -4.09 -7.75
C VAL A 84 -3.08 -2.70 -7.12
N PRO A 85 -4.19 -1.95 -6.97
CA PRO A 85 -4.17 -0.63 -6.34
C PRO A 85 -3.50 -0.68 -4.96
N PHE A 86 -2.81 0.39 -4.59
CA PHE A 86 -2.11 0.54 -3.30
C PHE A 86 -0.97 -0.46 -3.00
N VAL A 87 -0.77 -1.48 -3.82
CA VAL A 87 0.30 -2.46 -3.65
C VAL A 87 1.51 -2.08 -4.53
N ASP A 88 2.70 -2.01 -3.92
CA ASP A 88 3.97 -1.80 -4.65
C ASP A 88 4.60 -3.14 -5.05
N ALA A 89 4.66 -4.09 -4.12
CA ALA A 89 5.23 -5.41 -4.37
C ALA A 89 4.57 -6.49 -3.50
N ILE A 90 4.61 -7.72 -4.00
CA ILE A 90 4.26 -8.92 -3.23
C ILE A 90 5.42 -9.90 -3.34
N THR A 91 5.79 -10.52 -2.23
CA THR A 91 6.71 -11.65 -2.20
C THR A 91 6.02 -12.86 -1.59
N VAL A 92 6.30 -14.04 -2.13
CA VAL A 92 5.77 -15.32 -1.61
C VAL A 92 6.93 -16.19 -1.19
N GLU A 93 6.91 -16.62 0.07
CA GLU A 93 7.90 -17.53 0.65
C GLU A 93 7.23 -18.87 0.94
N VAL A 94 7.88 -19.97 0.58
CA VAL A 94 7.44 -21.32 0.93
C VAL A 94 7.84 -21.60 2.38
N VAL A 95 6.86 -21.83 3.24
CA VAL A 95 7.07 -22.23 4.63
C VAL A 95 7.15 -23.74 4.75
N ALA A 96 6.25 -24.45 4.05
CA ALA A 96 6.24 -25.88 3.87
C ALA A 96 5.67 -26.21 2.47
N SER A 97 5.71 -27.48 2.05
CA SER A 97 5.20 -27.86 0.72
C SER A 97 3.73 -27.42 0.50
N ASP A 98 2.92 -27.44 1.56
CA ASP A 98 1.50 -27.09 1.57
C ASP A 98 1.22 -25.70 2.23
N SER A 99 2.26 -24.91 2.52
CA SER A 99 2.12 -23.68 3.29
C SER A 99 2.98 -22.54 2.73
N ILE A 100 2.38 -21.36 2.60
CA ILE A 100 3.05 -20.16 2.10
C ILE A 100 2.89 -18.98 3.04
N ARG A 101 3.87 -18.06 2.98
CA ARG A 101 3.79 -16.73 3.56
C ARG A 101 3.83 -15.70 2.45
N ILE A 102 2.84 -14.83 2.43
CA ILE A 102 2.70 -13.72 1.49
C ILE A 102 3.08 -12.46 2.25
N ARG A 103 4.10 -11.74 1.78
CA ARG A 103 4.43 -10.40 2.29
C ARG A 103 4.01 -9.36 1.28
N VAL A 104 3.17 -8.44 1.72
CA VAL A 104 2.68 -7.32 0.93
C VAL A 104 3.48 -6.07 1.29
N PHE A 105 3.96 -5.36 0.28
CA PHE A 105 4.55 -4.05 0.42
C PHE A 105 3.59 -3.06 -0.21
N GLU A 106 2.96 -2.25 0.63
CA GLU A 106 2.02 -1.24 0.16
C GLU A 106 2.73 0.06 -0.18
N LYS A 107 2.14 0.81 -1.11
CA LYS A 107 2.60 2.14 -1.48
C LYS A 107 2.37 3.08 -0.30
N ALA A 108 3.40 3.84 0.09
CA ALA A 108 3.28 4.83 1.14
C ALA A 108 2.50 6.04 0.63
N LEU A 109 1.26 6.20 1.09
CA LEU A 109 0.39 7.33 0.75
C LEU A 109 0.59 8.48 1.73
N ALA A 110 0.80 9.69 1.22
CA ALA A 110 0.93 10.90 2.03
C ALA A 110 -0.40 11.64 2.20
N GLY A 111 -1.25 11.59 1.18
CA GLY A 111 -2.55 12.24 1.20
C GLY A 111 -3.35 11.94 -0.07
N TYR A 112 -4.54 12.51 -0.13
CA TYR A 112 -5.33 12.50 -1.36
C TYR A 112 -5.97 13.86 -1.64
N VAL A 113 -6.21 14.15 -2.91
CA VAL A 113 -7.04 15.25 -3.36
C VAL A 113 -8.29 14.72 -4.05
N LYS A 114 -9.40 15.46 -3.96
CA LYS A 114 -10.63 15.12 -4.69
C LYS A 114 -10.65 15.86 -6.03
N TYR A 115 -10.77 15.10 -7.13
CA TYR A 115 -10.80 15.65 -8.48
C TYR A 115 -11.77 14.86 -9.36
N LEU A 116 -12.74 15.53 -10.00
CA LEU A 116 -13.77 14.93 -10.87
C LEU A 116 -14.43 13.67 -10.25
N ASP A 117 -14.89 13.80 -9.00
CA ASP A 117 -15.51 12.74 -8.21
C ASP A 117 -14.64 11.50 -7.96
N ARG A 118 -13.34 11.62 -8.13
CA ARG A 118 -12.34 10.60 -7.79
C ARG A 118 -11.42 11.07 -6.68
N TYR A 119 -10.90 10.09 -5.94
CA TYR A 119 -9.87 10.29 -4.92
C TYR A 119 -8.52 10.00 -5.55
N ILE A 120 -7.66 11.03 -5.63
CA ILE A 120 -6.35 10.97 -6.25
C ILE A 120 -5.31 10.91 -5.14
N TYR A 121 -4.75 9.74 -4.94
CA TYR A 121 -3.75 9.50 -3.91
C TYR A 121 -2.35 9.80 -4.41
N PHE A 122 -1.53 10.40 -3.56
CA PHE A 122 -0.13 10.72 -3.85
C PHE A 122 0.78 10.25 -2.72
N ASP A 123 2.03 9.97 -3.06
CA ASP A 123 3.07 9.56 -2.12
C ASP A 123 3.76 10.77 -1.48
N LYS A 124 4.74 10.47 -0.59
CA LYS A 124 5.56 11.48 0.09
C LYS A 124 6.40 12.39 -0.84
N ASP A 125 6.55 12.02 -2.09
CA ASP A 125 7.29 12.76 -3.11
C ASP A 125 6.32 13.50 -4.06
N GLY A 126 5.01 13.43 -3.77
CA GLY A 126 3.96 14.07 -4.54
C GLY A 126 3.60 13.35 -5.84
N THR A 127 4.09 12.13 -6.04
CA THR A 127 3.73 11.34 -7.22
C THR A 127 2.32 10.77 -7.05
N VAL A 128 1.49 10.93 -8.08
CA VAL A 128 0.16 10.30 -8.11
C VAL A 128 0.31 8.79 -8.17
N VAL A 129 -0.11 8.12 -7.11
CA VAL A 129 0.03 6.68 -6.95
C VAL A 129 -1.18 5.94 -7.47
N GLU A 130 -2.38 6.52 -7.23
CA GLU A 130 -3.65 5.84 -7.50
C GLU A 130 -4.77 6.86 -7.76
N SER A 131 -5.75 6.47 -8.57
CA SER A 131 -7.02 7.18 -8.76
C SER A 131 -8.16 6.21 -8.51
N SER A 132 -8.89 6.40 -7.42
CA SER A 132 -9.95 5.51 -6.97
C SER A 132 -11.30 6.24 -6.89
N ASP A 133 -12.39 5.51 -7.06
CA ASP A 133 -13.76 5.94 -6.76
C ASP A 133 -14.17 5.59 -5.32
N VAL A 134 -13.37 4.80 -4.61
CA VAL A 134 -13.57 4.42 -3.22
C VAL A 134 -12.58 5.16 -2.31
N LEU A 135 -13.11 5.74 -1.23
CA LEU A 135 -12.28 6.42 -0.23
C LEU A 135 -11.56 5.41 0.67
N THR A 136 -10.25 5.55 0.74
CA THR A 136 -9.41 4.82 1.68
C THR A 136 -9.34 5.58 3.01
N LYS A 137 -9.67 4.91 4.12
CA LYS A 137 -9.61 5.48 5.46
C LYS A 137 -8.15 5.67 5.94
N GLY A 138 -7.94 6.63 6.83
CA GLY A 138 -6.63 6.86 7.46
C GLY A 138 -5.64 7.65 6.60
N ILE A 139 -6.05 8.11 5.42
CA ILE A 139 -5.25 8.98 4.55
C ILE A 139 -5.87 10.38 4.58
N PRO A 140 -5.12 11.45 4.90
CA PRO A 140 -5.66 12.79 5.01
C PRO A 140 -6.09 13.35 3.65
N GLN A 141 -7.25 14.02 3.63
CA GLN A 141 -7.66 14.83 2.50
C GLN A 141 -6.86 16.13 2.48
N VAL A 142 -6.28 16.47 1.33
CA VAL A 142 -5.66 17.78 1.13
C VAL A 142 -6.58 18.67 0.31
N THR A 143 -6.83 19.89 0.80
CA THR A 143 -7.75 20.86 0.20
C THR A 143 -7.13 22.26 0.16
N GLY A 144 -7.67 23.14 -0.68
CA GLY A 144 -7.12 24.50 -0.85
C GLY A 144 -6.01 24.58 -1.91
N LEU A 145 -5.74 23.48 -2.61
CA LEU A 145 -4.78 23.41 -3.72
C LEU A 145 -5.49 23.40 -5.07
N SER A 146 -4.87 24.03 -6.06
CA SER A 146 -5.31 24.00 -7.46
C SER A 146 -4.36 23.08 -8.26
N PHE A 147 -4.91 22.27 -9.13
CA PHE A 147 -4.16 21.31 -9.94
C PHE A 147 -4.51 21.46 -11.42
N SER A 148 -3.48 21.54 -12.28
CA SER A 148 -3.65 21.71 -13.72
C SER A 148 -3.65 20.41 -14.52
N GLY A 149 -3.32 19.28 -13.91
CA GLY A 149 -3.33 17.97 -14.56
C GLY A 149 -3.01 16.83 -13.61
N ILE A 150 -3.68 15.69 -13.80
CA ILE A 150 -3.50 14.51 -12.95
C ILE A 150 -3.22 13.30 -13.83
N GLN A 151 -2.08 12.66 -13.62
CA GLN A 151 -1.70 11.42 -14.30
C GLN A 151 -1.03 10.47 -13.30
N VAL A 152 -1.54 9.25 -13.19
CA VAL A 152 -0.94 8.20 -12.36
C VAL A 152 0.50 7.93 -12.79
N GLY A 153 1.39 7.81 -11.82
CA GLY A 153 2.82 7.62 -12.01
C GLY A 153 3.62 8.90 -12.30
N LYS A 154 2.96 10.08 -12.26
CA LYS A 154 3.64 11.37 -12.41
C LYS A 154 3.42 12.27 -11.20
N PRO A 155 4.30 13.25 -10.97
CA PRO A 155 4.09 14.25 -9.93
C PRO A 155 2.76 14.98 -10.14
N LEU A 156 2.03 15.18 -9.06
CA LEU A 156 0.85 16.02 -9.02
C LEU A 156 1.28 17.46 -9.24
N THR A 157 0.85 18.05 -10.35
CA THR A 157 1.26 19.42 -10.71
C THR A 157 0.30 20.40 -10.06
N SER A 158 0.78 21.14 -9.07
CA SER A 158 0.07 22.27 -8.46
C SER A 158 0.48 23.57 -9.12
N ASP A 159 -0.46 24.50 -9.23
CA ASP A 159 -0.18 25.86 -9.69
C ASP A 159 0.65 26.65 -8.64
N ASP A 160 0.60 26.22 -7.38
CA ASP A 160 1.42 26.72 -6.28
C ASP A 160 2.37 25.60 -5.80
N THR A 161 3.61 25.65 -6.27
CA THR A 161 4.65 24.65 -5.97
C THR A 161 5.10 24.71 -4.52
N ASP A 162 5.11 25.89 -3.89
CA ASP A 162 5.60 26.06 -2.52
C ASP A 162 4.59 25.50 -1.51
N ILE A 163 3.30 25.78 -1.70
CA ILE A 163 2.24 25.20 -0.87
C ILE A 163 2.24 23.66 -1.01
N PHE A 164 2.46 23.14 -2.20
CA PHE A 164 2.49 21.69 -2.39
C PHE A 164 3.69 21.03 -1.70
N ALA A 165 4.90 21.67 -1.76
CA ALA A 165 6.06 21.18 -1.01
C ALA A 165 5.79 21.18 0.50
N ARG A 166 5.20 22.26 1.03
CA ARG A 166 4.77 22.33 2.45
C ARG A 166 3.75 21.26 2.82
N THR A 167 2.83 20.94 1.91
CA THR A 167 1.89 19.82 2.08
C THR A 167 2.64 18.52 2.33
N LEU A 168 3.62 18.21 1.47
CA LEU A 168 4.38 16.97 1.56
C LEU A 168 5.20 16.91 2.84
N ASP A 169 5.80 18.02 3.26
CA ASP A 169 6.59 18.06 4.49
C ASP A 169 5.71 17.92 5.73
N LEU A 170 4.54 18.54 5.75
CA LEU A 170 3.58 18.39 6.83
C LEU A 170 3.04 16.93 6.92
N THR A 171 2.71 16.30 5.80
CA THR A 171 2.27 14.90 5.80
C THR A 171 3.36 13.93 6.28
N LYS A 172 4.64 14.20 5.95
CA LYS A 172 5.78 13.45 6.49
C LYS A 172 5.89 13.60 8.01
N LEU A 173 5.73 14.83 8.53
CA LEU A 173 5.78 15.09 9.96
C LEU A 173 4.63 14.41 10.70
N LEU A 174 3.39 14.52 10.19
CA LEU A 174 2.23 13.82 10.76
C LEU A 174 2.48 12.30 10.82
N GLY A 175 2.99 11.71 9.75
CA GLY A 175 3.37 10.29 9.71
C GLY A 175 4.49 9.94 10.69
N LYS A 176 5.51 10.80 10.83
CA LYS A 176 6.63 10.61 11.78
C LYS A 176 6.16 10.56 13.23
N TYR A 177 5.16 11.36 13.58
CA TYR A 177 4.59 11.42 14.92
C TYR A 177 3.30 10.59 15.09
N GLU A 178 2.98 9.73 14.12
CA GLU A 178 1.82 8.82 14.13
C GLU A 178 0.47 9.54 14.32
N LEU A 179 0.36 10.77 13.80
CA LEU A 179 -0.84 11.59 13.90
C LEU A 179 -1.73 11.37 12.67
N ALA A 180 -2.88 10.73 12.90
CA ALA A 180 -3.86 10.44 11.86
C ALA A 180 -4.79 11.65 11.63
N ALA A 181 -4.39 12.58 10.78
CA ALA A 181 -5.23 13.70 10.38
C ALA A 181 -6.30 13.26 9.38
N ASP A 182 -7.51 13.82 9.49
CA ASP A 182 -8.59 13.60 8.54
C ASP A 182 -8.45 14.50 7.31
N ARG A 183 -8.03 15.76 7.53
CA ARG A 183 -7.91 16.75 6.47
C ARG A 183 -6.82 17.78 6.78
N ILE A 184 -6.14 18.23 5.74
CA ILE A 184 -5.21 19.36 5.75
C ILE A 184 -5.78 20.40 4.79
N HIS A 185 -6.02 21.61 5.27
CA HIS A 185 -6.57 22.69 4.47
C HIS A 185 -5.57 23.85 4.35
N PHE A 186 -5.22 24.21 3.12
CA PHE A 186 -4.42 25.38 2.81
C PHE A 186 -5.33 26.54 2.45
N HIS A 187 -5.22 27.63 3.20
CA HIS A 187 -5.94 28.87 2.92
C HIS A 187 -5.25 29.68 1.83
N GLY A 188 -6.00 30.54 1.12
CA GLY A 188 -5.45 31.36 0.05
C GLY A 188 -4.39 32.38 0.51
N ASN A 189 -4.27 32.63 1.81
CA ASN A 189 -3.23 33.44 2.43
C ASN A 189 -1.98 32.62 2.83
N GLY A 190 -1.96 31.31 2.57
CA GLY A 190 -0.86 30.39 2.88
C GLY A 190 -0.89 29.81 4.30
N GLU A 191 -1.90 30.12 5.11
CA GLU A 191 -2.11 29.49 6.42
C GLU A 191 -2.61 28.05 6.25
N VAL A 192 -2.36 27.21 7.27
CA VAL A 192 -2.70 25.78 7.27
C VAL A 192 -3.53 25.45 8.49
N THR A 193 -4.68 24.79 8.26
CA THR A 193 -5.50 24.16 9.30
C THR A 193 -5.50 22.66 9.11
N VAL A 194 -5.20 21.91 10.18
CA VAL A 194 -5.26 20.45 10.20
C VAL A 194 -6.45 19.99 11.05
N TYR A 195 -7.17 19.00 10.57
CA TYR A 195 -8.39 18.50 11.21
C TYR A 195 -8.17 17.09 11.78
N PHE A 196 -8.56 16.91 13.04
CA PHE A 196 -8.55 15.64 13.76
C PHE A 196 -9.93 15.43 14.39
N GLY A 197 -10.82 14.71 13.71
CA GLY A 197 -12.23 14.61 14.11
C GLY A 197 -12.88 16.00 14.21
N ASN A 198 -13.30 16.36 15.41
CA ASN A 198 -13.93 17.64 15.71
C ASN A 198 -12.94 18.74 16.13
N VAL A 199 -11.66 18.44 16.22
CA VAL A 199 -10.62 19.41 16.58
C VAL A 199 -10.00 20.00 15.32
N ARG A 200 -9.98 21.33 15.23
CA ARG A 200 -9.28 22.11 14.21
C ARG A 200 -7.99 22.65 14.81
N VAL A 201 -6.89 22.44 14.13
CA VAL A 201 -5.58 22.94 14.56
C VAL A 201 -5.07 23.96 13.56
N ASP A 202 -5.02 25.22 13.95
CA ASP A 202 -4.51 26.30 13.12
C ASP A 202 -2.98 26.41 13.32
N LEU A 203 -2.21 25.96 12.32
CA LEU A 203 -0.74 25.95 12.37
C LEU A 203 -0.12 27.27 11.88
N GLY A 204 -0.91 28.13 11.22
CA GLY A 204 -0.44 29.39 10.64
C GLY A 204 0.34 29.18 9.34
N ARG A 205 1.14 30.21 8.99
CA ARG A 205 2.01 30.22 7.80
C ARG A 205 3.39 29.68 8.06
N ASP A 206 3.81 29.71 9.31
CA ASP A 206 5.22 29.60 9.68
C ASP A 206 5.78 28.21 9.39
N GLU A 207 6.84 28.20 8.60
CA GLU A 207 7.73 27.07 8.44
C GLU A 207 8.62 26.90 9.68
N GLU A 208 8.89 27.99 10.40
CA GLU A 208 9.70 28.00 11.61
C GLU A 208 8.94 27.34 12.77
N GLY A 209 9.53 26.28 13.32
CA GLY A 209 8.95 25.54 14.45
C GLY A 209 7.80 24.60 14.10
N ILE A 210 7.50 24.35 12.82
CA ILE A 210 6.41 23.43 12.42
C ILE A 210 6.61 22.02 13.00
N GLU A 211 7.85 21.52 13.04
CA GLU A 211 8.15 20.22 13.62
C GLU A 211 7.88 20.19 15.14
N ASP A 212 8.25 21.24 15.87
CA ASP A 212 7.97 21.38 17.31
C ASP A 212 6.46 21.44 17.57
N LYS A 213 5.71 22.20 16.75
CA LYS A 213 4.26 22.28 16.81
C LYS A 213 3.64 20.91 16.61
N VAL A 214 4.03 20.17 15.57
CA VAL A 214 3.50 18.84 15.25
C VAL A 214 3.89 17.81 16.32
N MET A 215 5.10 17.88 16.86
CA MET A 215 5.54 17.01 17.97
C MET A 215 4.66 17.17 19.22
N LEU A 216 4.24 18.40 19.52
CA LEU A 216 3.38 18.70 20.68
C LEU A 216 1.92 18.30 20.45
N LEU A 217 1.46 18.22 19.18
CA LEU A 217 0.07 17.95 18.84
C LEU A 217 -0.47 16.69 19.50
N GLY A 218 0.28 15.59 19.52
CA GLY A 218 -0.15 14.32 20.13
C GLY A 218 -0.61 14.53 21.56
N THR A 219 0.18 15.23 22.37
CA THR A 219 -0.15 15.54 23.77
C THR A 219 -1.39 16.44 23.89
N PHE A 220 -1.56 17.40 23.02
CA PHE A 220 -2.74 18.27 23.02
C PHE A 220 -3.99 17.53 22.62
N LEU A 221 -3.93 16.74 21.55
CA LEU A 221 -5.06 15.94 21.08
C LEU A 221 -5.56 14.93 22.11
N GLU A 222 -4.65 14.32 22.88
CA GLU A 222 -5.02 13.46 24.01
C GLU A 222 -5.79 14.21 25.10
N ARG A 223 -5.38 15.46 25.40
CA ARG A 223 -6.02 16.29 26.45
C ARG A 223 -7.40 16.81 26.04
N VAL A 224 -7.58 17.16 24.76
CA VAL A 224 -8.85 17.67 24.23
C VAL A 224 -9.72 16.57 23.61
N GLY A 225 -9.34 15.30 23.81
CA GLY A 225 -10.03 14.15 23.23
C GLY A 225 -11.53 14.16 23.55
N GLY A 226 -12.35 14.07 22.48
CA GLY A 226 -13.81 14.13 22.59
C GLY A 226 -14.42 15.54 22.65
N MET A 227 -13.60 16.59 22.67
CA MET A 227 -14.07 17.98 22.56
C MET A 227 -14.16 18.41 21.10
N SER A 228 -14.96 19.45 20.83
CA SER A 228 -15.05 20.16 19.55
C SER A 228 -14.48 21.56 19.75
N GLY A 229 -13.62 22.02 18.83
CA GLY A 229 -13.03 23.35 18.99
C GLY A 229 -11.81 23.61 18.12
N VAL A 230 -11.14 24.72 18.40
CA VAL A 230 -9.94 25.20 17.69
C VAL A 230 -8.75 25.24 18.63
N LEU A 231 -7.69 24.55 18.28
CA LEU A 231 -6.37 24.69 18.88
C LEU A 231 -5.56 25.69 18.04
N ASN A 232 -5.33 26.89 18.59
CA ASN A 232 -4.54 27.90 17.91
C ASN A 232 -3.05 27.67 18.19
N MET A 233 -2.28 27.39 17.13
CA MET A 233 -0.83 27.21 17.12
C MET A 233 -0.19 28.08 16.01
N GLU A 234 -0.84 29.15 15.58
CA GLU A 234 -0.36 30.01 14.49
C GLU A 234 1.01 30.60 14.82
N GLU A 235 1.16 31.14 16.03
CA GLU A 235 2.43 31.67 16.49
C GLU A 235 3.28 30.56 17.15
N TYR A 236 4.58 30.56 16.84
CA TYR A 236 5.51 29.64 17.49
C TYR A 236 5.74 30.02 18.95
N SER A 237 5.51 29.08 19.86
CA SER A 237 5.77 29.25 21.29
C SER A 237 6.90 28.33 21.74
N LYS A 238 8.03 28.93 22.16
CA LYS A 238 9.18 28.20 22.76
C LYS A 238 8.79 27.46 24.05
N GLU A 239 7.75 27.95 24.72
CA GLU A 239 7.25 27.39 25.98
C GLU A 239 6.19 26.32 25.77
N GLY A 240 5.77 26.09 24.51
CA GLY A 240 4.72 25.13 24.16
C GLY A 240 3.35 25.51 24.70
N LEU A 241 3.10 26.80 24.88
CA LEU A 241 1.83 27.32 25.37
C LEU A 241 0.93 27.72 24.20
N TYR A 242 -0.16 26.95 24.00
CA TYR A 242 -1.15 27.18 22.97
C TYR A 242 -2.55 27.20 23.54
N VAL A 243 -3.48 27.88 22.88
CA VAL A 243 -4.84 28.11 23.34
C VAL A 243 -5.80 27.18 22.61
N PHE A 244 -6.59 26.40 23.37
CA PHE A 244 -7.73 25.68 22.85
C PHE A 244 -9.03 26.45 23.18
N THR A 245 -9.82 26.74 22.16
CA THR A 245 -11.12 27.37 22.27
C THR A 245 -12.19 26.35 21.90
N PRO A 246 -12.97 25.87 22.87
CA PRO A 246 -14.08 24.97 22.58
C PRO A 246 -15.15 25.64 21.72
N ASP A 247 -15.76 24.88 20.81
CA ASP A 247 -16.97 25.35 20.13
C ASP A 247 -18.09 25.50 21.19
N MET A 248 -18.88 26.58 21.10
CA MET A 248 -20.04 26.73 21.96
C MET A 248 -21.10 25.73 21.48
N ASP A 249 -21.56 24.88 22.39
CA ASP A 249 -22.74 24.04 22.12
C ASP A 249 -23.94 24.97 21.93
N ASP A 250 -24.55 24.93 20.72
CA ASP A 250 -25.83 25.58 20.42
C ASP A 250 -27.01 24.78 20.96
#